data_b485314b3b468649a5d04fef573f9471
#
_entry.id   b485314b3b468649a5d04fef573f9471
#
_cell.length_a   1.000
_cell.length_b   1.000
_cell.length_c   1.000
_cell.angle_alpha   90.00
_cell.angle_beta   90.00
_cell.angle_gamma   90.00
#
_symmetry.space_group_name_H-M   'P 1'
#
loop_
_entity.id
_entity.type
_entity.pdbx_description
1 polymer ?
#
loop_
_entity_poly.entity_id
_entity_poly.type
_entity_poly.pdbx_seq_one_letter_code
_entity_poly.pdbx_strand_id
1 'polypeptide(L)'
;MKTKTKTKKPKAKVFIDGANIFYTQKNLSWIIDWKKVIDFLKKRWEILDIRYYTGIRSNDDKMRRYLKYLDAIGITSVTKPLKKIKTNDGFVFKSNFDVEMTMDILLERKSVDEIILFTGDSDFHNLVNKLKDFGKRVIIFSTRKMIAWELKLSVSEYVFLEDLKVKIAKNKNLRPKTE
;
A
#
# COMPACT_ATOMS: atom_id res chain seq x y z
N MET A 1 -33.67 -6.40 26.31
CA MET A 1 -32.38 -5.78 25.96
C MET A 1 -31.67 -6.67 24.93
N LYS A 2 -31.56 -6.24 23.66
CA LYS A 2 -30.81 -6.99 22.65
C LYS A 2 -29.35 -6.68 22.85
N THR A 3 -28.56 -7.60 23.36
CA THR A 3 -27.09 -7.56 23.42
C THR A 3 -26.59 -7.44 21.98
N LYS A 4 -26.05 -6.28 21.59
CA LYS A 4 -25.28 -6.10 20.35
C LYS A 4 -24.04 -7.00 20.46
N THR A 5 -24.10 -8.17 19.86
CA THR A 5 -22.90 -8.99 19.62
C THR A 5 -21.94 -8.16 18.80
N LYS A 6 -20.82 -7.77 19.41
CA LYS A 6 -19.72 -7.06 18.75
C LYS A 6 -19.16 -8.02 17.68
N THR A 7 -19.56 -7.86 16.43
CA THR A 7 -19.02 -8.66 15.33
C THR A 7 -17.52 -8.50 15.30
N LYS A 8 -16.78 -9.61 15.37
CA LYS A 8 -15.32 -9.63 15.33
C LYS A 8 -14.86 -9.04 13.99
N LYS A 9 -13.92 -8.11 14.02
CA LYS A 9 -13.36 -7.52 12.80
C LYS A 9 -12.64 -8.62 12.00
N PRO A 10 -12.74 -8.62 10.66
CA PRO A 10 -11.95 -9.53 9.83
C PRO A 10 -10.46 -9.25 10.00
N LYS A 11 -9.65 -10.30 10.03
CA LYS A 11 -8.20 -10.22 10.07
C LYS A 11 -7.68 -9.84 8.69
N ALA A 12 -6.80 -8.85 8.62
CA ALA A 12 -6.23 -8.42 7.37
C ALA A 12 -4.71 -8.16 7.47
N LYS A 13 -4.03 -8.35 6.35
CA LYS A 13 -2.66 -7.89 6.10
C LYS A 13 -2.67 -6.88 4.97
N VAL A 14 -1.77 -5.91 5.06
CA VAL A 14 -1.68 -4.78 4.14
C VAL A 14 -0.34 -4.81 3.41
N PHE A 15 -0.40 -4.74 2.09
CA PHE A 15 0.78 -4.74 1.23
C PHE A 15 0.77 -3.46 0.38
N ILE A 16 1.83 -2.68 0.47
CA ILE A 16 1.92 -1.35 -0.14
C ILE A 16 3.01 -1.37 -1.20
N ASP A 17 2.61 -1.20 -2.45
CA ASP A 17 3.53 -0.96 -3.54
C ASP A 17 4.04 0.48 -3.48
N GLY A 18 5.26 0.66 -2.97
CA GLY A 18 5.87 1.96 -2.77
C GLY A 18 6.11 2.74 -4.06
N ALA A 19 6.40 2.05 -5.17
CA ALA A 19 6.56 2.69 -6.46
C ALA A 19 5.22 3.23 -6.99
N ASN A 20 4.17 2.41 -6.94
CA ASN A 20 2.83 2.82 -7.36
C ASN A 20 2.31 3.99 -6.49
N ILE A 21 2.49 3.92 -5.16
CA ILE A 21 2.10 4.99 -4.24
C ILE A 21 2.87 6.28 -4.48
N PHE A 22 4.16 6.21 -4.82
CA PHE A 22 4.95 7.39 -5.15
C PHE A 22 4.35 8.16 -6.34
N TYR A 23 4.02 7.46 -7.43
CA TYR A 23 3.35 8.07 -8.60
C TYR A 23 1.93 8.50 -8.29
N THR A 24 1.21 7.73 -7.48
CA THR A 24 -0.13 8.07 -6.97
C THR A 24 -0.11 9.42 -6.25
N GLN A 25 0.80 9.66 -5.32
CA GLN A 25 0.89 10.92 -4.57
C GLN A 25 1.24 12.12 -5.47
N LYS A 26 2.06 11.92 -6.51
CA LYS A 26 2.32 12.96 -7.52
C LYS A 26 1.02 13.39 -8.24
N ASN A 27 0.18 12.42 -8.60
CA ASN A 27 -1.10 12.69 -9.27
C ASN A 27 -2.13 13.34 -8.33
N LEU A 28 -2.14 12.96 -7.06
CA LEU A 28 -3.07 13.48 -6.06
C LEU A 28 -2.76 14.92 -5.61
N SER A 29 -1.54 15.42 -5.82
CA SER A 29 -1.06 16.72 -5.32
C SER A 29 -1.13 16.87 -3.79
N TRP A 30 -1.17 15.76 -3.05
CA TRP A 30 -1.11 15.70 -1.59
C TRP A 30 -0.42 14.42 -1.12
N ILE A 31 0.06 14.44 0.12
CA ILE A 31 0.85 13.36 0.70
C ILE A 31 -0.03 12.54 1.64
N ILE A 32 0.08 11.23 1.57
CA ILE A 32 -0.58 10.29 2.47
C ILE A 32 0.10 10.34 3.85
N ASP A 33 -0.72 10.43 4.89
CA ASP A 33 -0.30 10.27 6.28
C ASP A 33 -0.55 8.81 6.71
N TRP A 34 0.52 8.03 6.79
CA TRP A 34 0.41 6.61 7.09
C TRP A 34 -0.14 6.31 8.50
N LYS A 35 0.09 7.18 9.50
CA LYS A 35 -0.57 7.03 10.81
C LYS A 35 -2.08 7.10 10.67
N LYS A 36 -2.57 8.10 9.93
CA LYS A 36 -4.01 8.23 9.67
C LYS A 36 -4.56 7.06 8.85
N VAL A 37 -3.77 6.52 7.91
CA VAL A 37 -4.17 5.30 7.16
C VAL A 37 -4.31 4.12 8.10
N ILE A 38 -3.34 3.88 8.98
CA ILE A 38 -3.41 2.80 9.97
C ILE A 38 -4.65 2.95 10.85
N ASP A 39 -4.91 4.15 11.38
CA ASP A 39 -6.07 4.43 12.20
C ASP A 39 -7.40 4.23 11.44
N PHE A 40 -7.41 4.62 10.15
CA PHE A 40 -8.55 4.39 9.28
C PHE A 40 -8.83 2.90 9.07
N LEU A 41 -7.79 2.12 8.75
CA LEU A 41 -7.90 0.68 8.51
C LEU A 41 -8.33 -0.07 9.77
N LYS A 42 -7.77 0.26 10.93
CA LYS A 42 -8.11 -0.34 12.23
C LYS A 42 -9.58 -0.15 12.65
N LYS A 43 -10.30 0.80 12.05
CA LYS A 43 -11.75 0.94 12.30
C LYS A 43 -12.55 -0.25 11.79
N ARG A 44 -12.13 -0.84 10.66
CA ARG A 44 -12.85 -1.93 9.98
C ARG A 44 -12.18 -3.29 10.17
N TRP A 45 -10.85 -3.35 10.24
CA TRP A 45 -10.07 -4.59 10.27
C TRP A 45 -9.25 -4.76 11.55
N GLU A 46 -9.00 -6.02 11.92
CA GLU A 46 -7.90 -6.41 12.80
C GLU A 46 -6.65 -6.54 11.92
N ILE A 47 -5.82 -5.49 11.88
CA ILE A 47 -4.61 -5.44 11.05
C ILE A 47 -3.50 -6.23 11.76
N LEU A 48 -3.03 -7.31 11.11
CA LEU A 48 -1.98 -8.18 11.65
C LEU A 48 -0.58 -7.75 11.23
N ASP A 49 -0.43 -7.21 10.02
CA ASP A 49 0.86 -6.77 9.47
C ASP A 49 0.64 -5.73 8.37
N ILE A 50 1.60 -4.83 8.21
CA ILE A 50 1.63 -3.83 7.13
C ILE A 50 3.03 -3.81 6.55
N ARG A 51 3.18 -4.08 5.25
CA ARG A 51 4.47 -4.06 4.54
C ARG A 51 4.50 -3.01 3.45
N TYR A 52 5.61 -2.31 3.38
CA TYR A 52 5.90 -1.30 2.37
C TYR A 52 7.09 -1.73 1.51
N TYR A 53 6.86 -1.99 0.23
CA TYR A 53 7.86 -2.49 -0.72
C TYR A 53 8.44 -1.34 -1.52
N THR A 54 9.76 -1.14 -1.47
CA THR A 54 10.38 -0.03 -2.22
C THR A 54 11.85 -0.29 -2.54
N GLY A 55 12.27 0.21 -3.70
CA GLY A 55 13.68 0.25 -4.06
C GLY A 55 14.44 1.35 -3.32
N ILE A 56 15.69 1.08 -2.95
CA ILE A 56 16.56 2.05 -2.29
C ILE A 56 17.89 2.21 -3.04
N ARG A 57 18.38 3.45 -3.13
CA ARG A 57 19.77 3.74 -3.55
C ARG A 57 20.69 3.69 -2.35
N SER A 58 21.94 3.27 -2.55
CA SER A 58 22.94 3.18 -1.49
C SER A 58 23.12 4.49 -0.69
N ASN A 59 23.04 5.64 -1.34
CA ASN A 59 23.28 6.96 -0.74
C ASN A 59 21.99 7.80 -0.61
N ASP A 60 20.84 7.20 -0.39
CA ASP A 60 19.57 7.93 -0.24
C ASP A 60 19.20 8.08 1.23
N ASP A 61 19.81 9.08 1.90
CA ASP A 61 19.52 9.39 3.31
C ASP A 61 18.07 9.83 3.55
N LYS A 62 17.45 10.46 2.54
CA LYS A 62 16.05 10.87 2.64
C LYS A 62 15.14 9.65 2.69
N MET A 63 15.37 8.67 1.82
CA MET A 63 14.65 7.41 1.83
C MET A 63 14.90 6.64 3.12
N ARG A 64 16.16 6.55 3.59
CA ARG A 64 16.48 5.90 4.87
C ARG A 64 15.72 6.51 6.06
N ARG A 65 15.64 7.84 6.15
CA ARG A 65 14.83 8.50 7.20
C ARG A 65 13.34 8.19 7.06
N TYR A 66 12.85 8.12 5.83
CA TYR A 66 11.46 7.77 5.58
C TYR A 66 11.14 6.32 6.02
N LEU A 67 12.01 5.36 5.70
CA LEU A 67 11.85 3.97 6.12
C LEU A 67 11.90 3.82 7.65
N LYS A 68 12.82 4.52 8.34
CA LYS A 68 12.84 4.58 9.81
C LYS A 68 11.53 5.14 10.39
N TYR A 69 10.94 6.14 9.74
CA TYR A 69 9.64 6.66 10.13
C TYR A 69 8.55 5.59 9.95
N LEU A 70 8.54 4.84 8.84
CA LEU A 70 7.57 3.76 8.62
C LEU A 70 7.67 2.67 9.69
N ASP A 71 8.90 2.22 10.01
CA ASP A 71 9.13 1.24 11.08
C ASP A 71 8.63 1.73 12.44
N ALA A 72 8.90 3.01 12.77
CA ALA A 72 8.47 3.60 14.03
C ALA A 72 6.94 3.69 14.20
N ILE A 73 6.18 3.61 13.13
CA ILE A 73 4.71 3.58 13.15
C ILE A 73 4.12 2.19 12.91
N GLY A 74 4.97 1.15 12.87
CA GLY A 74 4.54 -0.24 12.73
C GLY A 74 4.31 -0.70 11.28
N ILE A 75 4.98 -0.09 10.30
CA ILE A 75 5.00 -0.53 8.91
C ILE A 75 6.36 -1.15 8.62
N THR A 76 6.40 -2.44 8.35
CA THR A 76 7.62 -3.16 7.99
C THR A 76 8.07 -2.79 6.58
N SER A 77 9.31 -2.32 6.43
CA SER A 77 9.87 -1.95 5.13
C SER A 77 10.59 -3.14 4.47
N VAL A 78 10.15 -3.51 3.27
CA VAL A 78 10.81 -4.52 2.43
C VAL A 78 11.55 -3.79 1.31
N THR A 79 12.89 -3.91 1.29
CA THR A 79 13.71 -3.12 0.37
C THR A 79 14.65 -3.97 -0.48
N LYS A 80 14.95 -3.51 -1.68
CA LYS A 80 16.05 -4.02 -2.50
C LYS A 80 16.75 -2.87 -3.25
N PRO A 81 18.02 -3.05 -3.67
CA PRO A 81 18.71 -2.04 -4.46
C PRO A 81 17.98 -1.70 -5.74
N LEU A 82 17.96 -0.41 -6.09
CA LEU A 82 17.49 0.03 -7.40
C LEU A 82 18.48 -0.38 -8.49
N LYS A 83 18.00 -1.02 -9.54
CA LYS A 83 18.80 -1.34 -10.73
C LYS A 83 18.92 -0.09 -11.60
N LYS A 84 20.15 0.25 -12.00
CA LYS A 84 20.42 1.31 -12.98
C LYS A 84 20.28 0.70 -14.37
N ILE A 85 19.33 1.18 -15.14
CA ILE A 85 19.05 0.72 -16.51
C ILE A 85 19.40 1.86 -17.46
N LYS A 86 20.23 1.57 -18.47
CA LYS A 86 20.56 2.52 -19.54
C LYS A 86 19.37 2.59 -20.51
N THR A 87 18.98 3.79 -20.87
CA THR A 87 17.95 4.09 -21.87
C THR A 87 18.55 5.03 -22.93
N ASN A 88 17.85 5.27 -24.02
CA ASN A 88 18.30 6.18 -25.07
C ASN A 88 18.49 7.62 -24.54
N ASP A 89 17.71 8.02 -23.51
CA ASP A 89 17.73 9.36 -22.91
C ASP A 89 18.56 9.42 -21.62
N GLY A 90 19.37 8.40 -21.31
CA GLY A 90 20.20 8.37 -20.13
C GLY A 90 20.04 7.14 -19.25
N PHE A 91 19.87 7.32 -17.93
CA PHE A 91 19.72 6.21 -16.99
C PHE A 91 18.42 6.32 -16.20
N VAL A 92 17.70 5.21 -16.09
CA VAL A 92 16.51 5.07 -15.23
C VAL A 92 16.85 4.13 -14.07
N PHE A 93 16.37 4.47 -12.88
CA PHE A 93 16.50 3.59 -11.71
C PHE A 93 15.16 2.91 -11.45
N LYS A 94 15.16 1.59 -11.49
CA LYS A 94 13.94 0.78 -11.37
C LYS A 94 14.13 -0.37 -10.38
N SER A 95 13.11 -0.65 -9.60
CA SER A 95 12.93 -1.94 -8.92
C SER A 95 11.47 -2.33 -9.05
N ASN A 96 11.23 -3.58 -9.31
CA ASN A 96 9.90 -4.16 -9.39
C ASN A 96 9.77 -5.17 -8.25
N PHE A 97 8.69 -5.08 -7.47
CA PHE A 97 8.42 -5.95 -6.33
C PHE A 97 7.25 -6.90 -6.55
N ASP A 98 6.69 -6.97 -7.75
CA ASP A 98 5.47 -7.74 -8.02
C ASP A 98 5.64 -9.22 -7.66
N VAL A 99 6.83 -9.77 -7.93
CA VAL A 99 7.16 -11.17 -7.60
C VAL A 99 7.26 -11.36 -6.10
N GLU A 100 8.04 -10.53 -5.40
CA GLU A 100 8.23 -10.61 -3.95
C GLU A 100 6.90 -10.38 -3.21
N MET A 101 6.14 -9.36 -3.60
CA MET A 101 4.80 -9.10 -3.03
C MET A 101 3.87 -10.28 -3.26
N THR A 102 3.83 -10.83 -4.48
CA THR A 102 3.00 -11.98 -4.83
C THR A 102 3.36 -13.19 -3.98
N MET A 103 4.65 -13.48 -3.81
CA MET A 103 5.13 -14.60 -2.98
C MET A 103 4.73 -14.41 -1.52
N ASP A 104 5.01 -13.25 -0.94
CA ASP A 104 4.67 -12.96 0.46
C ASP A 104 3.16 -13.08 0.71
N ILE A 105 2.34 -12.52 -0.16
CA ILE A 105 0.88 -12.59 -0.07
C ILE A 105 0.39 -14.04 -0.13
N LEU A 106 0.88 -14.83 -1.09
CA LEU A 106 0.46 -16.22 -1.25
C LEU A 106 0.90 -17.10 -0.07
N LEU A 107 2.09 -16.91 0.46
CA LEU A 107 2.59 -17.66 1.61
C LEU A 107 1.80 -17.36 2.87
N GLU A 108 1.41 -16.11 3.07
CA GLU A 108 0.78 -15.64 4.31
C GLU A 108 -0.75 -15.61 4.27
N ARG A 109 -1.36 -15.93 3.13
CA ARG A 109 -2.82 -15.86 2.93
C ARG A 109 -3.65 -16.64 3.95
N LYS A 110 -3.11 -17.74 4.50
CA LYS A 110 -3.85 -18.61 5.45
C LYS A 110 -4.13 -17.91 6.79
N SER A 111 -3.33 -16.93 7.17
CA SER A 111 -3.41 -16.25 8.46
C SER A 111 -4.47 -15.15 8.52
N VAL A 112 -5.10 -14.80 7.40
CA VAL A 112 -6.01 -13.66 7.27
C VAL A 112 -7.30 -14.02 6.55
N ASP A 113 -8.33 -13.20 6.76
CA ASP A 113 -9.61 -13.26 6.05
C ASP A 113 -9.57 -12.41 4.78
N GLU A 114 -8.93 -11.24 4.88
CA GLU A 114 -8.89 -10.24 3.82
C GLU A 114 -7.45 -9.77 3.55
N ILE A 115 -7.17 -9.44 2.30
CA ILE A 115 -5.88 -8.90 1.85
C ILE A 115 -6.12 -7.51 1.31
N ILE A 116 -5.36 -6.54 1.82
CA ILE A 116 -5.46 -5.14 1.43
C ILE A 116 -4.21 -4.76 0.62
N LEU A 117 -4.41 -4.29 -0.61
CA LEU A 117 -3.34 -3.88 -1.51
C LEU A 117 -3.43 -2.37 -1.77
N PHE A 118 -2.33 -1.68 -1.61
CA PHE A 118 -2.17 -0.30 -2.06
C PHE A 118 -1.39 -0.31 -3.38
N THR A 119 -2.11 -0.50 -4.47
CA THR A 119 -1.58 -0.52 -5.85
C THR A 119 -2.71 -0.32 -6.85
N GLY A 120 -2.38 0.04 -8.06
CA GLY A 120 -3.31 0.08 -9.20
C GLY A 120 -2.82 -0.76 -10.37
N ASP A 121 -1.74 -1.53 -10.17
CA ASP A 121 -1.03 -2.23 -11.23
C ASP A 121 -1.75 -3.50 -11.67
N SER A 122 -1.97 -3.63 -12.98
CA SER A 122 -2.61 -4.81 -13.60
C SER A 122 -1.83 -6.11 -13.41
N ASP A 123 -0.52 -6.04 -13.15
CA ASP A 123 0.31 -7.23 -12.93
C ASP A 123 -0.17 -8.07 -11.74
N PHE A 124 -0.90 -7.47 -10.80
CA PHE A 124 -1.53 -8.16 -9.68
C PHE A 124 -2.88 -8.83 -10.02
N HIS A 125 -3.40 -8.69 -11.25
CA HIS A 125 -4.70 -9.27 -11.63
C HIS A 125 -4.77 -10.79 -11.40
N ASN A 126 -3.75 -11.53 -11.85
CA ASN A 126 -3.70 -12.98 -11.67
C ASN A 126 -3.59 -13.38 -10.18
N LEU A 127 -2.83 -12.64 -9.37
CA LEU A 127 -2.78 -12.84 -7.93
C LEU A 127 -4.16 -12.66 -7.29
N VAL A 128 -4.88 -11.59 -7.65
CA VAL A 128 -6.23 -11.32 -7.12
C VAL A 128 -7.19 -12.47 -7.42
N ASN A 129 -7.22 -12.94 -8.66
CA ASN A 129 -8.08 -14.08 -9.04
C ASN A 129 -7.70 -15.33 -8.23
N LYS A 130 -6.40 -15.61 -8.09
CA LYS A 130 -5.94 -16.77 -7.32
C LYS A 130 -6.29 -16.68 -5.83
N LEU A 131 -6.24 -15.50 -5.24
CA LEU A 131 -6.67 -15.29 -3.86
C LEU A 131 -8.18 -15.51 -3.67
N LYS A 132 -8.98 -15.11 -4.64
CA LYS A 132 -10.43 -15.38 -4.65
C LYS A 132 -10.72 -16.87 -4.75
N ASP A 133 -9.97 -17.63 -5.57
CA ASP A 133 -10.05 -19.10 -5.62
C ASP A 133 -9.77 -19.73 -4.25
N PHE A 134 -8.88 -19.13 -3.45
CA PHE A 134 -8.62 -19.53 -2.06
C PHE A 134 -9.65 -19.00 -1.05
N GLY A 135 -10.75 -18.42 -1.51
CA GLY A 135 -11.81 -17.87 -0.66
C GLY A 135 -11.41 -16.57 0.08
N LYS A 136 -10.37 -15.88 -0.37
CA LYS A 136 -9.93 -14.62 0.24
C LYS A 136 -10.63 -13.42 -0.40
N ARG A 137 -10.97 -12.44 0.43
CA ARG A 137 -11.40 -11.14 -0.05
C ARG A 137 -10.19 -10.26 -0.31
N VAL A 138 -10.17 -9.57 -1.43
CA VAL A 138 -9.10 -8.64 -1.80
C VAL A 138 -9.68 -7.24 -1.94
N ILE A 139 -9.09 -6.29 -1.21
CA ILE A 139 -9.47 -4.88 -1.21
C ILE A 139 -8.30 -4.06 -1.78
N ILE A 140 -8.57 -3.25 -2.80
CA ILE A 140 -7.56 -2.36 -3.39
C ILE A 140 -7.80 -0.92 -2.99
N PHE A 141 -6.74 -0.25 -2.55
CA PHE A 141 -6.65 1.19 -2.38
C PHE A 141 -5.82 1.78 -3.52
N SER A 142 -6.45 2.57 -4.37
CA SER A 142 -5.79 3.21 -5.52
C SER A 142 -6.48 4.54 -5.85
N THR A 143 -6.05 5.21 -6.92
CA THR A 143 -6.74 6.38 -7.45
C THR A 143 -7.57 6.00 -8.67
N ARG A 144 -8.55 6.85 -9.01
CA ARG A 144 -9.37 6.67 -10.23
C ARG A 144 -8.51 6.60 -11.50
N LYS A 145 -7.39 7.32 -11.50
CA LYS A 145 -6.48 7.40 -12.65
C LYS A 145 -5.52 6.22 -12.74
N MET A 146 -5.13 5.63 -11.59
CA MET A 146 -4.05 4.63 -11.54
C MET A 146 -4.54 3.20 -11.50
N ILE A 147 -5.79 2.95 -11.10
CA ILE A 147 -6.32 1.59 -11.02
C ILE A 147 -6.54 1.02 -12.42
N ALA A 148 -5.89 -0.09 -12.72
CA ALA A 148 -6.12 -0.81 -13.96
C ALA A 148 -7.56 -1.37 -14.02
N TRP A 149 -8.14 -1.38 -15.21
CA TRP A 149 -9.52 -1.81 -15.41
C TRP A 149 -9.74 -3.27 -15.00
N GLU A 150 -8.80 -4.12 -15.34
CA GLU A 150 -8.82 -5.56 -15.03
C GLU A 150 -8.84 -5.80 -13.52
N LEU A 151 -8.03 -5.04 -12.77
CA LEU A 151 -8.03 -5.09 -11.31
C LEU A 151 -9.37 -4.65 -10.74
N LYS A 152 -9.91 -3.54 -11.23
CA LYS A 152 -11.18 -3.00 -10.74
C LYS A 152 -12.32 -3.99 -10.89
N LEU A 153 -12.33 -4.79 -11.96
CA LEU A 153 -13.35 -5.82 -12.19
C LEU A 153 -13.15 -7.09 -11.37
N SER A 154 -11.92 -7.42 -11.01
CA SER A 154 -11.59 -8.69 -10.37
C SER A 154 -11.64 -8.65 -8.84
N VAL A 155 -11.40 -7.50 -8.21
CA VAL A 155 -11.31 -7.38 -6.75
C VAL A 155 -12.67 -7.51 -6.05
N SER A 156 -12.64 -7.86 -4.76
CA SER A 156 -13.84 -7.89 -3.93
C SER A 156 -14.35 -6.49 -3.60
N GLU A 157 -13.44 -5.53 -3.49
CA GLU A 157 -13.74 -4.13 -3.20
C GLU A 157 -12.57 -3.24 -3.65
N TYR A 158 -12.87 -2.04 -4.11
CA TYR A 158 -11.85 -1.01 -4.33
C TYR A 158 -12.25 0.28 -3.64
N VAL A 159 -11.25 1.01 -3.16
CA VAL A 159 -11.42 2.28 -2.43
C VAL A 159 -10.55 3.34 -3.11
N PHE A 160 -11.15 4.43 -3.52
CA PHE A 160 -10.41 5.53 -4.11
C PHE A 160 -9.80 6.44 -3.05
N LEU A 161 -8.49 6.66 -3.16
CA LEU A 161 -7.74 7.50 -2.22
C LEU A 161 -8.22 8.96 -2.24
N GLU A 162 -8.72 9.44 -3.37
CA GLU A 162 -9.33 10.76 -3.50
C GLU A 162 -10.48 10.98 -2.52
N ASP A 163 -11.30 9.95 -2.30
CA ASP A 163 -12.46 10.02 -1.40
C ASP A 163 -12.07 10.00 0.08
N LEU A 164 -10.84 9.61 0.35
CA LEU A 164 -10.28 9.56 1.70
C LEU A 164 -9.43 10.78 2.06
N LYS A 165 -9.23 11.75 1.15
CA LYS A 165 -8.32 12.90 1.35
C LYS A 165 -8.45 13.54 2.73
N VAL A 166 -9.67 13.88 3.16
CA VAL A 166 -9.94 14.52 4.46
C VAL A 166 -9.51 13.65 5.64
N LYS A 167 -9.56 12.31 5.46
CA LYS A 167 -9.29 11.34 6.53
C LYS A 167 -7.81 10.97 6.62
N ILE A 168 -7.09 10.93 5.49
CA ILE A 168 -5.74 10.35 5.43
C ILE A 168 -4.66 11.28 4.87
N ALA A 169 -4.99 12.50 4.42
CA ALA A 169 -3.98 13.43 3.96
C ALA A 169 -3.13 13.98 5.11
N LYS A 170 -1.85 14.19 4.84
CA LYS A 170 -0.95 14.91 5.74
C LYS A 170 -1.40 16.39 5.82
N ASN A 171 -1.53 16.91 7.02
CA ASN A 171 -1.89 18.32 7.20
C ASN A 171 -0.80 19.22 6.61
N LYS A 172 -1.18 20.23 5.82
CA LYS A 172 -0.23 21.20 5.23
C LYS A 172 0.48 22.08 6.26
N ASN A 173 0.03 22.10 7.51
CA ASN A 173 0.51 23.02 8.55
C ASN A 173 1.39 22.30 9.58
N LEU A 174 2.62 21.97 9.20
CA LEU A 174 3.76 21.78 10.15
C LEU A 174 5.07 22.02 9.40
N ARG A 175 5.22 23.19 8.76
CA ARG A 175 6.54 23.80 8.67
C ARG A 175 6.71 24.58 9.98
N PRO A 176 7.72 24.30 10.82
CA PRO A 176 8.12 25.25 11.84
C PRO A 176 8.44 26.55 11.08
N LYS A 177 7.83 27.66 11.51
CA LYS A 177 8.33 28.98 11.12
C LYS A 177 9.77 29.04 11.65
N THR A 178 10.74 28.95 10.77
CA THR A 178 12.10 29.38 11.06
C THR A 178 12.03 30.88 11.16
N GLU A 179 12.11 31.39 12.38
CA GLU A 179 12.56 32.75 12.67
C GLU A 179 14.00 32.91 12.19
#